data_b8dff41a2ecacc784425c35435098592
#
_entry.id   b8dff41a2ecacc784425c35435098592
#
_cell.length_a   1.000
_cell.length_b   1.000
_cell.length_c   1.000
_cell.angle_alpha   90.00
_cell.angle_beta   90.00
_cell.angle_gamma   90.00
#
_symmetry.space_group_name_H-M   'P 1'
#
loop_
_entity.id
_entity.type
_entity.pdbx_description
1 polymer ?
#
loop_
_entity_poly.entity_id
_entity_poly.type
_entity_poly.pdbx_seq_one_letter_code
_entity_poly.pdbx_strand_id
1 'polypeptide(L)'
;EIHERLVGSEMCIRDSPTVSYTLLCWTGGYGICGTGVTSEEITLANGMKVWQHTEENTEKGTMVMADIFFEDVPGSYVASPSETMTTEVWNANRDALLSILGTAQIGRKSVSQQAAIDAAKAQYTGAYDQVYATYDVTSGAWTVSFSKSAAGAKTDRLVVDAAGKVMAAGK
;
A
#
# COMPACT_ATOMS: atom_id res chain seq x y z
N GLU A 1 -21.96 -8.25 1.14
CA GLU A 1 -21.85 -6.81 1.49
C GLU A 1 -20.70 -6.65 2.47
N ILE A 2 -19.55 -6.17 1.96
CA ILE A 2 -18.40 -5.81 2.79
C ILE A 2 -18.57 -4.34 3.13
N HIS A 3 -19.07 -4.06 4.34
CA HIS A 3 -19.29 -2.71 4.83
C HIS A 3 -17.98 -2.05 5.30
N GLU A 4 -17.85 -0.78 5.01
CA GLU A 4 -16.89 0.30 5.28
C GLU A 4 -16.11 0.30 6.63
N ARG A 5 -15.54 -0.81 7.07
CA ARG A 5 -14.72 -0.87 8.29
C ARG A 5 -13.42 -1.63 8.11
N LEU A 6 -12.60 -1.22 7.13
CA LEU A 6 -11.25 -1.79 6.92
C LEU A 6 -10.13 -0.88 7.44
N VAL A 7 -10.33 -0.26 8.60
CA VAL A 7 -9.23 0.25 9.42
C VAL A 7 -9.00 -0.77 10.53
N GLY A 8 -8.00 -1.64 10.37
CA GLY A 8 -7.60 -2.63 11.38
C GLY A 8 -8.47 -3.89 11.47
N SER A 9 -9.20 -4.28 10.42
CA SER A 9 -9.92 -5.55 10.40
C SER A 9 -9.16 -6.62 9.64
N GLU A 10 -8.88 -7.72 10.30
CA GLU A 10 -8.40 -8.96 9.70
C GLU A 10 -9.49 -9.51 8.78
N MET A 11 -9.24 -9.54 7.47
CA MET A 11 -10.06 -10.28 6.53
C MET A 11 -9.51 -11.72 6.47
N CYS A 12 -10.06 -12.61 7.28
CA CYS A 12 -9.76 -14.03 7.19
C CYS A 12 -10.47 -14.60 5.96
N ILE A 13 -9.70 -14.94 4.93
CA ILE A 13 -10.17 -15.70 3.76
C ILE A 13 -10.22 -17.16 4.19
N ARG A 14 -11.38 -17.64 4.62
CA ARG A 14 -11.61 -19.03 5.03
C ARG A 14 -12.44 -19.78 3.98
N ASP A 15 -11.86 -20.02 2.81
CA ASP A 15 -12.39 -21.05 1.89
C ASP A 15 -11.48 -22.27 1.77
N SER A 16 -10.29 -22.20 2.36
CA SER A 16 -9.42 -23.36 2.59
C SER A 16 -8.92 -23.31 4.03
N PRO A 17 -8.95 -24.41 4.78
CA PRO A 17 -8.48 -24.44 6.18
C PRO A 17 -6.97 -24.22 6.33
N THR A 18 -6.26 -23.97 5.23
CA THR A 18 -4.80 -23.95 5.18
C THR A 18 -4.17 -22.61 4.80
N VAL A 19 -4.96 -21.58 4.42
CA VAL A 19 -4.40 -20.27 4.02
C VAL A 19 -5.19 -19.14 4.65
N SER A 20 -4.49 -18.25 5.35
CA SER A 20 -5.01 -17.03 5.95
C SER A 20 -4.17 -15.84 5.51
N TYR A 21 -4.82 -14.76 5.06
CA TYR A 21 -4.18 -13.51 4.69
C TYR A 21 -4.72 -12.36 5.50
N THR A 22 -3.85 -11.45 5.88
CA THR A 22 -4.19 -10.20 6.53
C THR A 22 -3.99 -9.05 5.55
N LEU A 23 -5.02 -8.22 5.36
CA LEU A 23 -4.90 -6.97 4.62
C LEU A 23 -4.47 -5.87 5.60
N LEU A 24 -3.27 -5.36 5.41
CA LEU A 24 -2.67 -4.32 6.24
C LEU A 24 -2.69 -2.98 5.51
N CYS A 25 -2.91 -1.91 6.26
CA CYS A 25 -2.73 -0.54 5.79
C CYS A 25 -1.58 0.11 6.55
N TRP A 26 -0.59 0.61 5.83
CA TRP A 26 0.57 1.31 6.40
C TRP A 26 0.46 2.81 6.12
N THR A 27 0.84 3.60 7.09
CA THR A 27 0.88 5.07 6.96
C THR A 27 2.21 5.59 6.39
N GLY A 28 3.19 4.71 6.22
CA GLY A 28 4.51 5.01 5.66
C GLY A 28 4.79 4.21 4.39
N GLY A 29 5.89 4.51 3.71
CA GLY A 29 6.34 3.71 2.58
C GLY A 29 6.75 2.31 3.04
N TYR A 30 6.43 1.31 2.23
CA TYR A 30 6.89 -0.06 2.39
C TYR A 30 7.94 -0.35 1.30
N GLY A 31 9.04 -0.94 1.66
CA GLY A 31 10.10 -1.32 0.74
C GLY A 31 10.39 -2.81 0.86
N ILE A 32 10.54 -3.49 -0.27
CA ILE A 32 11.00 -4.87 -0.31
C ILE A 32 12.49 -4.85 -0.64
N CYS A 33 13.28 -5.42 0.25
CA CYS A 33 14.70 -5.61 0.07
C CYS A 33 15.03 -7.09 0.26
N GLY A 34 15.65 -7.73 -0.74
CA GLY A 34 16.12 -9.10 -0.60
C GLY A 34 16.68 -9.64 -1.92
N THR A 35 17.73 -10.46 -1.83
CA THR A 35 18.18 -11.31 -2.93
C THR A 35 17.27 -12.54 -2.95
N GLY A 36 16.61 -12.81 -4.08
CA GLY A 36 15.72 -13.97 -4.24
C GLY A 36 14.23 -13.63 -4.32
N VAL A 37 13.86 -12.36 -4.10
CA VAL A 37 12.48 -11.92 -4.28
C VAL A 37 12.17 -11.80 -5.77
N THR A 38 11.08 -12.44 -6.20
CA THR A 38 10.48 -12.28 -7.53
C THR A 38 9.31 -11.31 -7.42
N SER A 39 9.20 -10.38 -8.37
CA SER A 39 8.15 -9.37 -8.43
C SER A 39 7.39 -9.47 -9.74
N GLU A 40 6.07 -9.51 -9.67
CA GLU A 40 5.16 -9.59 -10.82
C GLU A 40 4.05 -8.54 -10.69
N GLU A 41 3.83 -7.72 -11.74
CA GLU A 41 2.67 -6.83 -11.81
C GLU A 41 1.45 -7.61 -12.30
N ILE A 42 0.33 -7.50 -11.59
CA ILE A 42 -0.92 -8.17 -11.90
C ILE A 42 -2.04 -7.14 -11.94
N THR A 43 -2.93 -7.26 -12.93
CA THR A 43 -4.18 -6.49 -12.96
C THR A 43 -5.32 -7.39 -12.46
N LEU A 44 -5.95 -6.99 -11.34
CA LEU A 44 -7.08 -7.70 -10.76
C LEU A 44 -8.36 -7.52 -11.59
N ALA A 45 -9.37 -8.36 -11.35
CA ALA A 45 -10.64 -8.33 -12.08
C ALA A 45 -11.40 -7.00 -11.99
N ASN A 46 -11.20 -6.22 -10.91
CA ASN A 46 -11.75 -4.88 -10.73
C ASN A 46 -10.92 -3.76 -11.39
N GLY A 47 -9.84 -4.11 -12.09
CA GLY A 47 -8.94 -3.16 -12.76
C GLY A 47 -7.84 -2.57 -11.88
N MET A 48 -7.80 -2.90 -10.59
CA MET A 48 -6.70 -2.46 -9.72
C MET A 48 -5.41 -3.20 -10.09
N LYS A 49 -4.30 -2.47 -10.05
CA LYS A 49 -2.97 -3.05 -10.21
C LYS A 49 -2.39 -3.41 -8.86
N VAL A 50 -1.74 -4.56 -8.82
CA VAL A 50 -1.02 -5.06 -7.65
C VAL A 50 0.36 -5.55 -8.05
N TRP A 51 1.30 -5.46 -7.10
CA TRP A 51 2.59 -6.12 -7.18
C TRP A 51 2.57 -7.34 -6.28
N GLN A 52 2.74 -8.52 -6.87
CA GLN A 52 2.99 -9.74 -6.14
C GLN A 52 4.48 -9.91 -5.93
N HIS A 53 4.90 -10.03 -4.69
CA HIS A 53 6.28 -10.30 -4.31
C HIS A 53 6.35 -11.67 -3.65
N THR A 54 7.18 -12.54 -4.21
CA THR A 54 7.35 -13.90 -3.70
C THR A 54 8.83 -14.21 -3.47
N GLU A 55 9.10 -14.91 -2.38
CA GLU A 55 10.40 -15.51 -2.08
C GLU A 55 10.16 -16.94 -1.59
N GLU A 56 10.83 -17.89 -2.21
CA GLU A 56 10.72 -19.31 -1.89
C GLU A 56 12.01 -19.81 -1.25
N ASN A 57 11.88 -20.55 -0.15
CA ASN A 57 12.94 -21.41 0.34
C ASN A 57 12.80 -22.80 -0.31
N THR A 58 13.52 -23.00 -1.41
CA THR A 58 13.43 -24.24 -2.21
C THR A 58 13.90 -25.48 -1.45
N GLU A 59 14.83 -25.35 -0.49
CA GLU A 59 15.29 -26.47 0.34
C GLU A 59 14.21 -26.99 1.27
N LYS A 60 13.34 -26.08 1.75
CA LYS A 60 12.25 -26.41 2.68
C LYS A 60 10.89 -26.55 1.98
N GLY A 61 10.80 -26.16 0.71
CA GLY A 61 9.50 -26.08 -0.02
C GLY A 61 8.50 -25.12 0.65
N THR A 62 9.00 -24.01 1.20
CA THR A 62 8.17 -23.03 1.91
C THR A 62 8.28 -21.64 1.29
N MET A 63 7.16 -20.91 1.31
CA MET A 63 7.16 -19.47 0.96
C MET A 63 7.70 -18.67 2.13
N VAL A 64 8.78 -17.95 1.92
CA VAL A 64 9.34 -16.96 2.87
C VAL A 64 8.54 -15.68 2.77
N MET A 65 8.14 -15.32 1.55
CA MET A 65 7.31 -14.14 1.26
C MET A 65 6.28 -14.52 0.19
N ALA A 66 5.06 -14.05 0.35
CA ALA A 66 3.99 -14.14 -0.64
C ALA A 66 3.05 -12.94 -0.49
N ASP A 67 3.61 -11.72 -0.56
CA ASP A 67 2.92 -10.47 -0.31
C ASP A 67 2.35 -9.88 -1.60
N ILE A 68 1.16 -9.25 -1.49
CA ILE A 68 0.50 -8.58 -2.60
C ILE A 68 0.27 -7.12 -2.23
N PHE A 69 0.94 -6.22 -2.93
CA PHE A 69 0.87 -4.78 -2.75
C PHE A 69 -0.09 -4.16 -3.74
N PHE A 70 -0.98 -3.32 -3.26
CA PHE A 70 -1.86 -2.54 -4.10
C PHE A 70 -1.16 -1.30 -4.61
N GLU A 71 -1.15 -1.15 -5.94
CA GLU A 71 -0.70 0.05 -6.63
C GLU A 71 -1.88 0.99 -6.91
N ASP A 72 -1.61 2.27 -7.15
CA ASP A 72 -2.60 3.28 -7.54
C ASP A 72 -3.79 3.46 -6.57
N VAL A 73 -3.66 3.01 -5.33
CA VAL A 73 -4.62 3.29 -4.26
C VAL A 73 -4.04 4.29 -3.27
N PRO A 74 -4.87 5.16 -2.69
CA PRO A 74 -4.41 6.08 -1.65
C PRO A 74 -3.97 5.30 -0.41
N GLY A 75 -2.72 5.46 0.00
CA GLY A 75 -2.13 4.71 1.11
C GLY A 75 -1.29 3.52 0.60
N SER A 76 -0.71 2.81 1.54
CA SER A 76 0.07 1.60 1.27
C SER A 76 -0.69 0.40 1.83
N TYR A 77 -1.31 -0.37 0.95
CA TYR A 77 -2.03 -1.57 1.32
C TYR A 77 -1.27 -2.80 0.87
N VAL A 78 -1.16 -3.78 1.75
CA VAL A 78 -0.53 -5.06 1.46
C VAL A 78 -1.37 -6.20 2.02
N ALA A 79 -1.59 -7.22 1.22
CA ALA A 79 -2.11 -8.50 1.68
C ALA A 79 -0.93 -9.43 1.94
N SER A 80 -0.73 -9.80 3.20
CA SER A 80 0.35 -10.67 3.64
C SER A 80 -0.20 -11.96 4.25
N PRO A 81 0.48 -13.12 4.06
CA PRO A 81 0.07 -14.34 4.71
C PRO A 81 0.20 -14.20 6.24
N SER A 82 -0.82 -14.69 6.95
CA SER A 82 -0.83 -14.66 8.42
C SER A 82 0.06 -15.74 9.03
N GLU A 83 0.39 -16.77 8.25
CA GLU A 83 1.22 -17.90 8.67
C GLU A 83 2.13 -18.34 7.51
N THR A 84 3.25 -18.97 7.85
CA THR A 84 4.13 -19.59 6.87
C THR A 84 3.39 -20.72 6.14
N MET A 85 3.47 -20.73 4.82
CA MET A 85 2.86 -21.76 3.99
C MET A 85 3.88 -22.51 3.14
N THR A 86 3.53 -23.68 2.65
CA THR A 86 4.33 -24.40 1.64
C THR A 86 4.13 -23.78 0.26
N THR A 87 5.10 -23.93 -0.62
CA THR A 87 4.99 -23.51 -2.02
C THR A 87 3.81 -24.19 -2.73
N GLU A 88 3.53 -25.46 -2.40
CA GLU A 88 2.38 -26.19 -2.95
C GLU A 88 1.05 -25.53 -2.54
N VAL A 89 0.91 -25.17 -1.25
CA VAL A 89 -0.29 -24.48 -0.74
C VAL A 89 -0.45 -23.11 -1.37
N TRP A 90 0.64 -22.34 -1.54
CA TRP A 90 0.61 -21.07 -2.25
C TRP A 90 0.10 -21.25 -3.68
N ASN A 91 0.72 -22.14 -4.44
CA ASN A 91 0.37 -22.36 -5.86
C ASN A 91 -1.09 -22.81 -6.03
N ALA A 92 -1.62 -23.63 -5.11
CA ALA A 92 -3.01 -24.09 -5.14
C ALA A 92 -4.03 -22.98 -4.82
N ASN A 93 -3.65 -21.94 -4.07
CA ASN A 93 -4.59 -20.92 -3.57
C ASN A 93 -4.38 -19.52 -4.17
N ARG A 94 -3.29 -19.27 -4.89
CA ARG A 94 -2.93 -17.97 -5.46
C ARG A 94 -4.07 -17.33 -6.26
N ASP A 95 -4.65 -18.08 -7.19
CA ASP A 95 -5.69 -17.53 -8.07
C ASP A 95 -6.99 -17.21 -7.31
N ALA A 96 -7.33 -18.05 -6.31
CA ALA A 96 -8.46 -17.77 -5.43
C ALA A 96 -8.24 -16.48 -4.62
N LEU A 97 -7.04 -16.30 -4.07
CA LEU A 97 -6.66 -15.08 -3.37
C LEU A 97 -6.77 -13.84 -4.27
N LEU A 98 -6.19 -13.88 -5.48
CA LEU A 98 -6.26 -12.78 -6.44
C LEU A 98 -7.72 -12.48 -6.84
N SER A 99 -8.56 -13.51 -7.00
CA SER A 99 -9.99 -13.34 -7.27
C SER A 99 -10.69 -12.60 -6.13
N ILE A 100 -10.41 -12.97 -4.88
CA ILE A 100 -10.98 -12.31 -3.70
C ILE A 100 -10.49 -10.86 -3.59
N LEU A 101 -9.19 -10.62 -3.75
CA LEU A 101 -8.63 -9.26 -3.77
C LEU A 101 -9.22 -8.41 -4.90
N GLY A 102 -9.60 -9.03 -6.02
CA GLY A 102 -10.31 -8.39 -7.12
C GLY A 102 -11.74 -7.93 -6.78
N THR A 103 -12.28 -8.32 -5.62
CA THR A 103 -13.56 -7.81 -5.09
C THR A 103 -13.37 -6.70 -4.06
N ALA A 104 -12.13 -6.44 -3.64
CA ALA A 104 -11.85 -5.46 -2.60
C ALA A 104 -12.17 -4.03 -3.06
N GLN A 105 -12.74 -3.26 -2.15
CA GLN A 105 -12.91 -1.82 -2.29
C GLN A 105 -12.00 -1.16 -1.26
N ILE A 106 -10.87 -0.63 -1.74
CA ILE A 106 -9.85 -0.08 -0.87
C ILE A 106 -9.90 1.43 -0.84
N GLY A 107 -10.00 1.98 0.36
CA GLY A 107 -9.85 3.39 0.66
C GLY A 107 -11.04 4.27 0.28
N ARG A 108 -10.98 5.52 0.72
CA ARG A 108 -11.85 6.59 0.23
C ARG A 108 -11.32 7.05 -1.12
N LYS A 109 -12.22 7.48 -1.99
CA LYS A 109 -11.82 8.08 -3.27
C LYS A 109 -10.98 9.33 -2.97
N SER A 110 -9.70 9.29 -3.31
CA SER A 110 -8.74 10.38 -3.14
C SER A 110 -7.89 10.49 -4.40
N VAL A 111 -7.22 11.63 -4.56
CA VAL A 111 -6.20 11.78 -5.61
C VAL A 111 -5.02 10.84 -5.35
N SER A 112 -4.29 10.48 -6.40
CA SER A 112 -3.08 9.68 -6.27
C SER A 112 -1.99 10.42 -5.49
N GLN A 113 -1.02 9.69 -4.94
CA GLN A 113 0.14 10.26 -4.26
C GLN A 113 0.87 11.28 -5.13
N GLN A 114 1.10 10.96 -6.40
CA GLN A 114 1.78 11.85 -7.34
C GLN A 114 0.97 13.13 -7.58
N ALA A 115 -0.35 13.01 -7.79
CA ALA A 115 -1.21 14.18 -7.97
C ALA A 115 -1.22 15.10 -6.72
N ALA A 116 -1.19 14.52 -5.52
CA ALA A 116 -1.07 15.28 -4.28
C ALA A 116 0.26 16.01 -4.18
N ILE A 117 1.38 15.35 -4.52
CA ILE A 117 2.71 15.96 -4.57
C ILE A 117 2.75 17.13 -5.57
N ASP A 118 2.22 16.93 -6.77
CA ASP A 118 2.21 17.94 -7.82
C ASP A 118 1.36 19.15 -7.43
N ALA A 119 0.19 18.91 -6.84
CA ALA A 119 -0.66 19.99 -6.31
C ALA A 119 0.06 20.81 -5.20
N ALA A 120 0.74 20.12 -4.28
CA ALA A 120 1.49 20.77 -3.21
C ALA A 120 2.70 21.54 -3.75
N LYS A 121 3.47 20.99 -4.71
CA LYS A 121 4.59 21.67 -5.37
C LYS A 121 4.17 22.94 -6.08
N ALA A 122 3.00 22.96 -6.69
CA ALA A 122 2.47 24.14 -7.39
C ALA A 122 2.23 25.34 -6.45
N GLN A 123 2.06 25.10 -5.15
CA GLN A 123 1.82 26.14 -4.15
C GLN A 123 2.99 26.38 -3.20
N TYR A 124 3.94 25.45 -3.14
CA TYR A 124 5.09 25.58 -2.25
C TYR A 124 6.17 26.47 -2.87
N THR A 125 6.54 27.54 -2.18
CA THR A 125 7.52 28.52 -2.64
C THR A 125 8.89 28.40 -1.97
N GLY A 126 9.02 27.51 -0.98
CA GLY A 126 10.29 27.26 -0.28
C GLY A 126 11.26 26.41 -1.10
N ALA A 127 12.56 26.48 -0.76
CA ALA A 127 13.56 25.61 -1.34
C ALA A 127 13.57 24.24 -0.65
N TYR A 128 13.60 23.16 -1.41
CA TYR A 128 13.66 21.77 -0.92
C TYR A 128 14.53 20.89 -1.82
N ASP A 129 15.07 19.83 -1.24
CA ASP A 129 15.81 18.78 -1.97
C ASP A 129 15.03 17.47 -2.01
N GLN A 130 14.12 17.28 -1.04
CA GLN A 130 13.32 16.09 -0.88
C GLN A 130 11.86 16.45 -0.70
N VAL A 131 11.00 15.64 -1.29
CA VAL A 131 9.54 15.71 -1.12
C VAL A 131 8.99 14.29 -0.97
N TYR A 132 8.10 14.12 -0.02
CA TYR A 132 7.37 12.86 0.17
C TYR A 132 5.95 13.14 0.65
N ALA A 133 5.04 12.21 0.41
CA ALA A 133 3.66 12.34 0.85
C ALA A 133 3.25 11.13 1.68
N THR A 134 2.54 11.40 2.77
CA THR A 134 1.94 10.40 3.67
C THR A 134 0.43 10.52 3.61
N TYR A 135 -0.26 9.40 3.39
CA TYR A 135 -1.71 9.33 3.35
C TYR A 135 -2.30 9.13 4.74
N ASP A 136 -3.32 9.92 5.07
CA ASP A 136 -4.14 9.71 6.26
C ASP A 136 -5.43 9.00 5.86
N VAL A 137 -5.53 7.71 6.21
CA VAL A 137 -6.67 6.84 5.89
C VAL A 137 -7.97 7.30 6.55
N THR A 138 -7.90 8.06 7.64
CA THR A 138 -9.07 8.53 8.38
C THR A 138 -9.73 9.71 7.68
N SER A 139 -8.94 10.70 7.29
CA SER A 139 -9.43 11.91 6.61
C SER A 139 -9.48 11.76 5.09
N GLY A 140 -8.72 10.82 4.52
CA GLY A 140 -8.53 10.68 3.09
C GLY A 140 -7.64 11.78 2.49
N ALA A 141 -6.85 12.47 3.31
CA ALA A 141 -5.97 13.54 2.91
C ALA A 141 -4.51 13.09 2.81
N TRP A 142 -3.72 13.83 2.05
CA TRP A 142 -2.28 13.67 1.96
C TRP A 142 -1.56 14.76 2.73
N THR A 143 -0.57 14.39 3.53
CA THR A 143 0.42 15.33 4.09
C THR A 143 1.66 15.27 3.22
N VAL A 144 1.92 16.36 2.47
CA VAL A 144 3.11 16.50 1.63
C VAL A 144 4.16 17.27 2.40
N SER A 145 5.31 16.64 2.59
CA SER A 145 6.43 17.15 3.36
C SER A 145 7.58 17.57 2.44
N PHE A 146 8.10 18.77 2.66
CA PHE A 146 9.25 19.33 1.95
C PHE A 146 10.40 19.51 2.92
N SER A 147 11.55 18.95 2.62
CA SER A 147 12.74 19.04 3.47
C SER A 147 14.01 19.34 2.68
N LYS A 148 15.04 19.82 3.38
CA LYS A 148 16.41 19.92 2.87
C LYS A 148 17.24 18.80 3.47
N SER A 149 18.22 18.31 2.71
CA SER A 149 19.13 17.25 3.13
C SER A 149 20.11 17.68 4.23
N ALA A 150 20.18 18.99 4.55
CA ALA A 150 21.06 19.49 5.59
C ALA A 150 20.61 19.07 7.00
N ALA A 151 21.56 18.66 7.83
CA ALA A 151 21.30 18.27 9.22
C ALA A 151 20.61 19.41 9.99
N GLY A 152 19.47 19.10 10.65
CA GLY A 152 18.68 20.08 11.39
C GLY A 152 17.76 20.96 10.54
N ALA A 153 17.64 20.69 9.24
CA ALA A 153 16.73 21.40 8.37
C ALA A 153 15.26 21.20 8.79
N LYS A 154 14.51 22.30 8.76
CA LYS A 154 13.07 22.27 9.03
C LYS A 154 12.33 21.53 7.91
N THR A 155 11.34 20.75 8.28
CA THR A 155 10.41 20.13 7.34
C THR A 155 9.13 20.94 7.31
N ASP A 156 8.83 21.52 6.14
CA ASP A 156 7.56 22.18 5.91
C ASP A 156 6.53 21.19 5.40
N ARG A 157 5.25 21.42 5.71
CA ARG A 157 4.18 20.49 5.35
C ARG A 157 3.00 21.25 4.75
N LEU A 158 2.42 20.66 3.72
CA LEU A 158 1.13 21.06 3.15
C LEU A 158 0.18 19.88 3.21
N VAL A 159 -1.09 20.16 3.46
CA VAL A 159 -2.15 19.15 3.42
C VAL A 159 -2.90 19.28 2.10
N VAL A 160 -3.09 18.16 1.42
CA VAL A 160 -3.88 18.05 0.19
C VAL A 160 -5.09 17.19 0.50
N ASP A 161 -6.29 17.71 0.33
CA ASP A 161 -7.52 16.96 0.59
C ASP A 161 -7.78 15.86 -0.45
N ALA A 162 -8.81 15.07 -0.22
CA ALA A 162 -9.18 13.97 -1.12
C ALA A 162 -9.51 14.41 -2.55
N ALA A 163 -9.87 15.67 -2.75
CA ALA A 163 -10.15 16.25 -4.07
C ALA A 163 -8.92 16.85 -4.75
N GLY A 164 -7.74 16.81 -4.11
CA GLY A 164 -6.49 17.38 -4.62
C GLY A 164 -6.31 18.86 -4.33
N LYS A 165 -7.14 19.46 -3.47
CA LYS A 165 -7.02 20.85 -3.07
C LYS A 165 -6.01 20.98 -1.95
N VAL A 166 -5.03 21.86 -2.13
CA VAL A 166 -4.06 22.19 -1.06
C VAL A 166 -4.75 23.04 -0.01
N MET A 167 -4.68 22.57 1.22
CA MET A 167 -5.16 23.26 2.40
C MET A 167 -3.98 23.88 3.14
N ALA A 168 -4.16 25.08 3.71
CA ALA A 168 -3.12 25.67 4.55
C ALA A 168 -2.82 24.73 5.72
N ALA A 169 -1.55 24.42 5.96
CA ALA A 169 -1.17 23.66 7.15
C ALA A 169 -1.70 24.43 8.37
N GLY A 170 -2.56 23.78 9.15
CA GLY A 170 -2.95 24.33 10.43
C GLY A 170 -1.71 24.59 11.28
N LYS A 171 -1.59 25.78 11.85
CA LYS A 171 -0.51 26.14 12.76
C LYS A 171 -0.57 25.34 14.04
#